data_4553740ed13270c5eb0b3a53a5942b43
#
_entry.id   4553740ed13270c5eb0b3a53a5942b43
#
_cell.length_a   1.000
_cell.length_b   1.000
_cell.length_c   1.000
_cell.angle_alpha   90.00
_cell.angle_beta   90.00
_cell.angle_gamma   90.00
#
_symmetry.space_group_name_H-M   'P 1'
#
loop_
_entity.id
_entity.type
_entity.pdbx_description
1 polymer ?
#
loop_
_entity_poly.entity_id
_entity_poly.type
_entity_poly.pdbx_seq_one_letter_code
_entity_poly.pdbx_strand_id
1 'polypeptide(L)' 'MTIQQAAPVISLTPAELDVRRLAVENTIGTMRIENLEPDETTIQILSRYAKGEIELPETNRFLDEHSRFGI' A
#
# COMPACT_ATOMS: atom_id res chain seq x y z
N MET A 1 -25.47 1.22 14.34
CA MET A 1 -24.90 0.91 14.18
C MET A 1 -24.18 0.40 14.00
N THR A 2 -23.77 -0.02 13.94
CA THR A 2 -23.07 -0.55 13.79
C THR A 2 -22.19 -0.83 13.68
N ILE A 3 -21.78 -1.12 13.49
CA ILE A 3 -20.93 -1.40 13.30
C ILE A 3 -20.19 -1.82 13.23
N GLN A 4 -19.74 -2.08 13.18
CA GLN A 4 -18.97 -2.54 13.00
C GLN A 4 -18.24 -2.89 12.70
N GLN A 5 -18.08 -2.78 12.49
CA GLN A 5 -17.20 -3.24 12.05
C GLN A 5 -16.15 -3.90 12.63
N ALA A 6 -16.16 -4.69 12.98
CA ALA A 6 -15.15 -5.57 13.44
C ALA A 6 -14.16 -5.89 12.38
N ALA A 7 -14.53 -5.76 11.20
CA ALA A 7 -13.63 -6.05 10.10
C ALA A 7 -12.48 -5.06 10.11
N PRO A 8 -11.25 -5.52 9.92
CA PRO A 8 -10.12 -4.61 9.81
C PRO A 8 -10.13 -3.82 8.51
N VAL A 9 -11.09 -4.04 7.67
CA VAL A 9 -11.15 -3.40 6.37
C VAL A 9 -11.50 -1.93 6.52
N ILE A 10 -10.74 -1.09 5.86
CA ILE A 10 -10.98 0.34 5.84
C ILE A 10 -12.06 0.62 4.81
N SER A 11 -13.06 1.40 5.24
CA SER A 11 -14.18 1.73 4.36
C SER A 11 -13.80 2.93 3.49
N LEU A 12 -13.60 2.69 2.20
CA LEU A 12 -13.18 3.72 1.26
C LEU A 12 -14.16 3.80 0.10
N THR A 13 -14.35 5.00 -0.43
CA THR A 13 -15.15 5.17 -1.63
C THR A 13 -14.36 4.69 -2.86
N PRO A 14 -15.05 4.38 -3.96
CA PRO A 14 -14.34 4.02 -5.18
C PRO A 14 -13.36 5.09 -5.66
N ALA A 15 -13.70 6.38 -5.48
CA ALA A 15 -12.79 7.45 -5.86
C ALA A 15 -11.52 7.44 -5.03
N GLU A 16 -11.65 7.15 -3.73
CA GLU A 16 -10.49 7.06 -2.86
C GLU A 16 -9.60 5.87 -3.22
N LEU A 17 -10.22 4.75 -3.59
CA LEU A 17 -9.46 3.60 -4.04
C LEU A 17 -8.71 3.88 -5.33
N ASP A 18 -9.33 4.61 -6.25
CA ASP A 18 -8.65 5.01 -7.49
C ASP A 18 -7.44 5.88 -7.21
N VAL A 19 -7.56 6.82 -6.27
CA VAL A 19 -6.45 7.68 -5.89
C VAL A 19 -5.30 6.84 -5.34
N ARG A 20 -5.62 5.87 -4.49
CA ARG A 20 -4.59 4.99 -3.94
C ARG A 20 -3.91 4.14 -5.00
N ARG A 21 -4.69 3.61 -5.94
CA ARG A 21 -4.15 2.82 -7.03
C ARG A 21 -3.19 3.63 -7.87
N LEU A 22 -3.58 4.85 -8.21
CA LEU A 22 -2.71 5.73 -8.99
C LEU A 22 -1.45 6.08 -8.23
N ALA A 23 -1.56 6.33 -6.91
CA ALA A 23 -0.40 6.63 -6.10
C ALA A 23 0.59 5.46 -6.09
N VAL A 24 0.08 4.24 -6.01
CA VAL A 24 0.93 3.05 -6.03
C VAL A 24 1.60 2.90 -7.40
N GLU A 25 0.84 3.09 -8.47
CA GLU A 25 1.40 3.00 -9.82
C GLU A 25 2.50 4.03 -10.03
N ASN A 26 2.30 5.25 -9.54
CA ASN A 26 3.30 6.30 -9.65
C ASN A 26 4.54 5.97 -8.84
N THR A 27 4.35 5.40 -7.66
CA THR A 27 5.48 5.00 -6.80
C THR A 27 6.32 3.95 -7.50
N ILE A 28 5.67 2.92 -8.06
CA ILE A 28 6.39 1.86 -8.76
C ILE A 28 7.09 2.42 -9.99
N GLY A 29 6.42 3.30 -10.73
CA GLY A 29 7.03 3.92 -11.90
C GLY A 29 8.26 4.73 -11.55
N THR A 30 8.19 5.49 -10.45
CA THR A 30 9.33 6.28 -9.99
C THR A 30 10.50 5.37 -9.61
N MET A 31 10.21 4.28 -8.90
CA MET A 31 11.27 3.34 -8.53
C MET A 31 11.98 2.78 -9.76
N ARG A 32 11.21 2.44 -10.81
CA ARG A 32 11.80 1.90 -12.03
C ARG A 32 12.65 2.93 -12.76
N ILE A 33 12.22 4.19 -12.76
CA ILE A 33 13.01 5.26 -13.36
C ILE A 33 14.36 5.38 -12.67
N GLU A 34 14.41 5.12 -11.37
CA GLU A 34 15.62 5.17 -10.57
C GLU A 34 16.39 3.85 -10.58
N ASN A 35 15.99 2.92 -11.42
CA ASN A 35 16.59 1.58 -11.52
C ASN A 35 16.39 0.76 -10.24
N LEU A 36 15.31 1.04 -9.53
CA LEU A 36 14.95 0.31 -8.32
C LEU A 36 13.73 -0.56 -8.64
N GLU A 37 13.97 -1.82 -8.96
CA GLU A 37 12.85 -2.71 -9.27
C GLU A 37 12.22 -3.19 -7.97
N PRO A 38 10.95 -2.87 -7.72
CA PRO A 38 10.31 -3.31 -6.47
C PRO A 38 10.19 -4.83 -6.46
N ASP A 39 10.53 -5.45 -5.33
CA ASP A 39 10.39 -6.88 -5.21
C ASP A 39 8.94 -7.24 -4.90
N GLU A 40 8.67 -8.55 -4.86
CA GLU A 40 7.31 -9.03 -4.68
C GLU A 40 6.71 -8.57 -3.34
N THR A 41 7.50 -8.60 -2.28
CA THR A 41 7.02 -8.17 -0.97
C THR A 41 6.62 -6.70 -0.98
N THR A 42 7.43 -5.85 -1.59
CA THR A 42 7.09 -4.44 -1.73
C THR A 42 5.79 -4.26 -2.50
N ILE A 43 5.64 -4.99 -3.60
CA ILE A 43 4.42 -4.90 -4.41
C ILE A 43 3.21 -5.37 -3.60
N GLN A 44 3.36 -6.43 -2.81
CA GLN A 44 2.26 -6.91 -1.98
C GLN A 44 1.83 -5.88 -0.93
N ILE A 45 2.80 -5.24 -0.28
CA ILE A 45 2.49 -4.21 0.71
C ILE A 45 1.75 -3.05 0.04
N LEU A 46 2.26 -2.58 -1.08
CA LEU A 46 1.61 -1.49 -1.81
C LEU A 46 0.22 -1.88 -2.30
N SER A 47 0.05 -3.13 -2.71
CA SER A 47 -1.25 -3.62 -3.16
C SER A 47 -2.26 -3.62 -2.02
N ARG A 48 -1.84 -3.97 -0.81
CA ARG A 48 -2.74 -3.93 0.35
C ARG A 48 -3.22 -2.51 0.62
N TYR A 49 -2.31 -1.54 0.51
CA TYR A 49 -2.70 -0.14 0.64
C TYR A 49 -3.70 0.25 -0.46
N ALA A 50 -3.42 -0.14 -1.69
CA ALA A 50 -4.30 0.20 -2.81
C ALA A 50 -5.69 -0.41 -2.66
N LYS A 51 -5.78 -1.57 -2.02
CA LYS A 51 -7.06 -2.24 -1.80
C LYS A 51 -7.80 -1.71 -0.58
N GLY A 52 -7.19 -0.81 0.19
CA GLY A 52 -7.81 -0.27 1.38
C GLY A 52 -7.67 -1.16 2.60
N GLU A 53 -6.75 -2.09 2.59
CA GLU A 53 -6.55 -3.01 3.71
C GLU A 53 -5.70 -2.41 4.82
N ILE A 54 -4.82 -1.48 4.47
CA ILE A 54 -3.96 -0.80 5.45
C ILE A 54 -3.91 0.68 5.12
N GLU A 55 -3.60 1.48 6.14
CA GLU A 55 -3.46 2.92 5.98
C GLU A 55 -2.00 3.27 5.67
N LEU A 56 -1.77 4.54 5.33
CA LEU A 56 -0.45 5.00 4.94
C LEU A 56 0.61 4.80 6.03
N PRO A 57 0.33 5.12 7.30
CA PRO A 57 1.34 4.89 8.35
C PRO A 57 1.76 3.43 8.45
N GLU A 58 0.81 2.50 8.32
CA GLU A 58 1.12 1.08 8.35
C GLU A 58 1.92 0.67 7.12
N THR A 59 1.54 1.20 5.96
CA THR A 59 2.26 0.93 4.72
C THR A 59 3.72 1.35 4.85
N ASN A 60 3.95 2.55 5.35
CA ASN A 60 5.31 3.05 5.51
C ASN A 60 6.08 2.20 6.51
N ARG A 61 5.44 1.78 7.60
CA ARG A 61 6.10 0.94 8.58
C ARG A 61 6.51 -0.41 7.99
N PHE A 62 5.59 -1.05 7.24
CA PHE A 62 5.91 -2.34 6.63
C PHE A 62 7.03 -2.22 5.61
N LEU A 63 7.01 -1.16 4.81
CA LEU A 63 8.08 -0.94 3.83
C LEU A 63 9.41 -0.69 4.53
N ASP A 64 9.40 0.07 5.60
CA ASP A 64 10.62 0.35 6.37
C ASP A 64 11.18 -0.92 6.98
N GLU A 65 10.32 -1.75 7.57
CA GLU A 65 10.75 -3.00 8.16
C GLU A 65 11.31 -3.95 7.11
N HIS A 66 10.64 -4.01 5.96
CA HIS A 66 11.13 -4.85 4.87
C HIS A 66 12.50 -4.38 4.39
N SER A 67 12.67 -3.06 4.26
CA SER A 67 13.93 -2.49 3.83
C SER A 67 15.06 -2.81 4.79
N ARG A 68 14.75 -2.89 6.09
CA ARG A 68 15.77 -3.16 7.12
C ARG A 68 16.14 -4.63 7.19
N PHE A 69 15.17 -5.52 7.04
CA PHE A 69 15.37 -6.93 7.35
C PHE A 69 15.22 -7.85 6.16
N GLY A 70 14.75 -7.34 5.04
CA GLY A 70 14.47 -8.14 3.87
C GLY A 70 15.62 -8.27 2.88
N ILE A 71 16.79 -7.93 3.29
CA ILE A 71 17.94 -7.90 2.37
C ILE A 71 18.49 -9.31 2.14
#